data_e0d5643be3c1602b4d185df4682b6d0a
#
_entry.id   e0d5643be3c1602b4d185df4682b6d0a
#
_cell.length_a   1.000
_cell.length_b   1.000
_cell.length_c   1.000
_cell.angle_alpha   90.00
_cell.angle_beta   90.00
_cell.angle_gamma   90.00
#
_symmetry.space_group_name_H-M   'P 1'
#
loop_
_entity.id
_entity.type
_entity.pdbx_description
1 polymer ?
#
loop_
_entity_poly.entity_id
_entity_poly.type
_entity_poly.pdbx_seq_one_letter_code
_entity_poly.pdbx_strand_id
1 'polypeptide(L)'
;MNIALLGLAIPICIADLNAFVIPNIYNKILFYVALTHMAYAGFSQFTQYGISLIILVALFLLRTGMGDLKLLGLILVTHSFSAVEYMAHVLVFALVHFMVITAIHRTIPSKIALAPSIFIALGTYLATGW
;
A
#
# COMPACT_ATOMS: atom_id res chain seq x y z
N MET A 1 6.78 11.38 8.24
CA MET A 1 5.83 10.44 7.62
C MET A 1 6.45 9.08 7.36
N ASN A 2 7.57 8.99 6.64
CA ASN A 2 8.22 7.72 6.26
C ASN A 2 8.60 6.84 7.47
N ILE A 3 9.10 7.43 8.56
CA ILE A 3 9.48 6.69 9.77
C ILE A 3 8.27 6.01 10.42
N ALA A 4 7.13 6.69 10.49
CA ALA A 4 5.90 6.11 11.04
C ALA A 4 5.35 4.98 10.14
N LEU A 5 5.40 5.15 8.81
CA LEU A 5 5.01 4.11 7.86
C LEU A 5 5.91 2.87 7.96
N LEU A 6 7.23 3.07 7.99
CA LEU A 6 8.19 1.97 8.11
C LEU A 6 8.10 1.29 9.48
N GLY A 7 7.87 2.05 10.56
CA GLY A 7 7.68 1.49 11.90
C GLY A 7 6.45 0.61 12.02
N LEU A 8 5.36 0.96 11.33
CA LEU A 8 4.13 0.16 11.30
C LEU A 8 4.13 -0.93 10.21
N ALA A 9 5.10 -0.93 9.29
CA ALA A 9 5.19 -1.90 8.21
C ALA A 9 5.28 -3.34 8.74
N ILE A 10 6.14 -3.57 9.74
CA ILE A 10 6.36 -4.90 10.32
C ILE A 10 5.06 -5.46 10.92
N PRO A 11 4.40 -4.79 11.88
CA PRO A 11 3.18 -5.34 12.48
C PRO A 11 2.03 -5.47 11.48
N ILE A 12 1.91 -4.57 10.51
CA ILE A 12 0.89 -4.67 9.46
C ILE A 12 1.16 -5.88 8.56
N CYS A 13 2.39 -6.08 8.11
CA CYS A 13 2.76 -7.23 7.28
C CYS A 13 2.54 -8.55 8.02
N ILE A 14 2.89 -8.63 9.30
CA ILE A 14 2.65 -9.84 10.11
C ILE A 14 1.16 -10.12 10.23
N ALA A 15 0.34 -9.11 10.50
CA ALA A 15 -1.10 -9.26 10.61
C ALA A 15 -1.72 -9.71 9.28
N ASP A 16 -1.30 -9.15 8.16
CA ASP A 16 -1.78 -9.51 6.83
C ASP A 16 -1.35 -10.91 6.43
N LEU A 17 -0.10 -11.30 6.69
CA LEU A 17 0.39 -12.65 6.41
C LEU A 17 -0.33 -13.74 7.23
N ASN A 18 -0.69 -13.45 8.48
CA ASN A 18 -1.32 -14.41 9.36
C ASN A 18 -2.84 -14.53 9.16
N ALA A 19 -3.52 -13.41 8.94
CA ALA A 19 -4.98 -13.35 8.93
C ALA A 19 -5.57 -12.88 7.60
N PHE A 20 -4.75 -12.43 6.63
CA PHE A 20 -5.21 -11.76 5.40
C PHE A 20 -6.15 -10.58 5.67
N VAL A 21 -5.96 -9.92 6.82
CA VAL A 21 -6.74 -8.77 7.26
C VAL A 21 -5.83 -7.79 7.96
N ILE A 22 -5.83 -6.55 7.51
CA ILE A 22 -5.14 -5.46 8.20
C ILE A 22 -6.05 -4.91 9.30
N PRO A 23 -5.68 -5.01 10.59
CA PRO A 23 -6.49 -4.48 11.68
C PRO A 23 -6.76 -2.97 11.51
N ASN A 24 -8.00 -2.58 11.73
CA ASN A 24 -8.44 -1.19 11.54
C ASN A 24 -7.67 -0.17 12.41
N ILE A 25 -7.07 -0.63 13.50
CA ILE A 25 -6.29 0.23 14.40
C ILE A 25 -5.06 0.82 13.67
N TYR A 26 -4.35 0.00 12.87
CA TYR A 26 -3.20 0.47 12.11
C TYR A 26 -3.59 1.49 11.04
N ASN A 27 -4.70 1.25 10.34
CA ASN A 27 -5.23 2.20 9.37
C ASN A 27 -5.68 3.52 10.03
N LYS A 28 -6.23 3.46 11.24
CA LYS A 28 -6.59 4.67 12.01
C LYS A 28 -5.34 5.47 12.41
N ILE A 29 -4.31 4.80 12.95
CA ILE A 29 -3.05 5.46 13.32
C ILE A 29 -2.43 6.13 12.10
N LEU A 30 -2.31 5.40 10.98
CA LEU A 30 -1.78 5.94 9.74
C LEU A 30 -2.62 7.11 9.20
N PHE A 31 -3.95 7.04 9.34
CA PHE A 31 -4.83 8.12 8.93
C PHE A 31 -4.55 9.42 9.71
N TYR A 32 -4.40 9.33 11.04
CA TYR A 32 -4.07 10.51 11.85
C TYR A 32 -2.68 11.08 11.52
N VAL A 33 -1.70 10.20 11.29
CA VAL A 33 -0.36 10.61 10.85
C VAL A 33 -0.42 11.27 9.46
N ALA A 34 -1.22 10.74 8.54
CA ALA A 34 -1.46 11.33 7.23
C ALA A 34 -2.11 12.70 7.32
N LEU A 35 -3.15 12.83 8.16
CA LEU A 35 -3.87 14.09 8.36
C LEU A 35 -2.95 15.19 8.90
N THR A 36 -2.13 14.85 9.90
CA THR A 36 -1.14 15.79 10.45
C THR A 36 -0.10 16.18 9.40
N HIS A 37 0.39 15.23 8.61
CA HIS A 37 1.33 15.50 7.53
C HIS A 37 0.74 16.44 6.47
N MET A 38 -0.50 16.20 6.05
CA MET A 38 -1.19 17.05 5.07
C MET A 38 -1.46 18.47 5.60
N ALA A 39 -1.75 18.61 6.89
CA ALA A 39 -1.93 19.92 7.53
C ALA A 39 -0.66 20.78 7.49
N TYR A 40 0.53 20.14 7.59
CA TYR A 40 1.82 20.83 7.49
C TYR A 40 2.32 21.03 6.06
N ALA A 41 2.15 20.04 5.19
CA ALA A 41 2.69 20.05 3.82
C ALA A 41 1.80 20.79 2.82
N GLY A 42 0.52 20.96 3.14
CA GLY A 42 -0.48 21.54 2.23
C GLY A 42 -0.92 20.62 1.09
N PHE A 43 -1.92 21.07 0.35
CA PHE A 43 -2.48 20.35 -0.81
C PHE A 43 -1.81 20.87 -2.10
N SER A 44 -0.72 20.26 -2.53
CA SER A 44 0.05 20.77 -3.67
C SER A 44 -0.23 20.10 -5.02
N GLN A 45 -0.92 18.96 -5.08
CA GLN A 45 -1.02 18.15 -6.31
C GLN A 45 -2.41 17.56 -6.55
N PHE A 46 -3.39 18.39 -6.89
CA PHE A 46 -4.77 17.93 -7.18
C PHE A 46 -4.85 16.87 -8.29
N THR A 47 -4.00 16.97 -9.32
CA THR A 47 -3.96 15.99 -10.43
C THR A 47 -3.57 14.59 -9.95
N GLN A 48 -2.59 14.49 -9.06
CA GLN A 48 -2.14 13.21 -8.50
C GLN A 48 -3.22 12.58 -7.60
N TYR A 49 -3.96 13.40 -6.85
CA TYR A 49 -5.09 12.91 -6.06
C TYR A 49 -6.23 12.37 -6.93
N GLY A 50 -6.51 13.02 -8.08
CA GLY A 50 -7.47 12.53 -9.06
C GLY A 50 -7.09 11.17 -9.64
N ILE A 51 -5.83 11.01 -10.05
CA ILE A 51 -5.31 9.73 -10.57
C ILE A 51 -5.34 8.65 -9.48
N SER A 52 -4.92 8.98 -8.26
CA SER A 52 -4.96 8.07 -7.13
C SER A 52 -6.37 7.59 -6.83
N LEU A 53 -7.36 8.48 -6.88
CA LEU A 53 -8.77 8.14 -6.67
C LEU A 53 -9.26 7.16 -7.75
N ILE A 54 -8.95 7.39 -9.02
CA ILE A 54 -9.32 6.49 -10.12
C ILE A 54 -8.74 5.10 -9.91
N ILE A 55 -7.44 5.01 -9.53
CA ILE A 55 -6.78 3.74 -9.24
C ILE A 55 -7.46 3.02 -8.07
N LEU A 56 -7.77 3.74 -6.99
CA LEU A 56 -8.44 3.15 -5.81
C LEU A 56 -9.85 2.64 -6.14
N VAL A 57 -10.60 3.38 -6.96
CA VAL A 57 -11.93 2.93 -7.43
C VAL A 57 -11.81 1.69 -8.30
N ALA A 58 -10.83 1.63 -9.20
CA ALA A 58 -10.59 0.45 -10.03
C ALA A 58 -10.23 -0.77 -9.17
N LEU A 59 -9.36 -0.62 -8.17
CA LEU A 59 -9.02 -1.68 -7.22
C LEU A 59 -10.21 -2.12 -6.36
N PHE A 60 -11.07 -1.18 -5.96
CA PHE A 60 -12.30 -1.50 -5.25
C PHE A 60 -13.24 -2.36 -6.10
N LEU A 61 -13.39 -2.04 -7.39
CA LEU A 61 -14.19 -2.83 -8.33
C LEU A 61 -13.61 -4.23 -8.55
N LEU A 62 -12.28 -4.39 -8.47
CA LEU A 62 -11.59 -5.68 -8.54
C LEU A 62 -11.69 -6.49 -7.23
N ARG A 63 -12.44 -6.00 -6.23
CA ARG A 63 -12.64 -6.63 -4.92
C ARG A 63 -11.35 -6.87 -4.12
N THR A 64 -10.37 -6.00 -4.26
CA THR A 64 -9.22 -6.00 -3.34
C THR A 64 -9.67 -5.77 -1.90
N GLY A 65 -8.93 -6.33 -0.94
CA GLY A 65 -9.26 -6.21 0.48
C GLY A 65 -9.39 -4.75 0.93
N MET A 66 -10.43 -4.44 1.71
CA MET A 66 -10.67 -3.07 2.20
C MET A 66 -9.52 -2.53 3.07
N GLY A 67 -8.77 -3.41 3.73
CA GLY A 67 -7.58 -3.04 4.50
C GLY A 67 -6.45 -2.54 3.60
N ASP A 68 -6.17 -3.27 2.53
CA ASP A 68 -5.15 -2.95 1.54
C ASP A 68 -5.49 -1.65 0.79
N LEU A 69 -6.77 -1.48 0.46
CA LEU A 69 -7.25 -0.28 -0.22
C LEU A 69 -7.06 0.98 0.64
N LYS A 70 -7.35 0.89 1.93
CA LYS A 70 -7.12 1.98 2.88
C LYS A 70 -5.63 2.30 3.03
N LEU A 71 -4.80 1.25 3.14
CA LEU A 71 -3.35 1.40 3.25
C LEU A 71 -2.76 2.07 2.00
N LEU A 72 -3.12 1.58 0.81
CA LEU A 72 -2.72 2.18 -0.47
C LEU A 72 -3.17 3.63 -0.60
N GLY A 73 -4.44 3.90 -0.25
CA GLY A 73 -4.98 5.26 -0.29
C GLY A 73 -4.21 6.23 0.60
N LEU A 74 -3.85 5.81 1.81
CA LEU A 74 -3.08 6.62 2.73
C LEU A 74 -1.66 6.91 2.20
N ILE A 75 -1.00 5.91 1.61
CA ILE A 75 0.33 6.08 1.02
C ILE A 75 0.27 7.02 -0.19
N LEU A 76 -0.68 6.81 -1.11
CA LEU A 76 -0.84 7.63 -2.31
C LEU A 76 -1.18 9.09 -2.01
N VAL A 77 -1.93 9.34 -0.94
CA VAL A 77 -2.32 10.71 -0.55
C VAL A 77 -1.19 11.43 0.17
N THR A 78 -0.36 10.70 0.93
CA THR A 78 0.68 11.31 1.77
C THR A 78 2.00 11.55 1.06
N HIS A 79 2.24 10.89 -0.07
CA HIS A 79 3.48 11.02 -0.82
C HIS A 79 3.24 11.72 -2.16
N SER A 80 4.17 12.60 -2.52
CA SER A 80 4.13 13.39 -3.76
C SER A 80 4.75 12.68 -4.97
N PHE A 81 4.73 11.33 -4.98
CA PHE A 81 5.23 10.57 -6.12
C PHE A 81 4.14 10.23 -7.14
N SER A 82 4.56 9.82 -8.32
CA SER A 82 3.63 9.37 -9.37
C SER A 82 2.85 8.14 -8.90
N ALA A 83 1.53 8.28 -8.76
CA ALA A 83 0.66 7.18 -8.35
C ALA A 83 0.76 5.98 -9.29
N VAL A 84 0.93 6.24 -10.60
CA VAL A 84 1.05 5.18 -11.62
C VAL A 84 2.34 4.38 -11.46
N GLU A 85 3.46 5.07 -11.27
CA GLU A 85 4.78 4.41 -11.11
C GLU A 85 4.82 3.59 -9.82
N TYR A 86 4.33 4.16 -8.72
CA TYR A 86 4.23 3.43 -7.46
C TYR A 86 3.35 2.19 -7.57
N MET A 87 2.19 2.30 -8.22
CA MET A 87 1.29 1.17 -8.43
C MET A 87 1.91 0.10 -9.34
N ALA A 88 2.71 0.50 -10.33
CA ALA A 88 3.46 -0.48 -11.14
C ALA A 88 4.44 -1.28 -10.29
N HIS A 89 5.17 -0.63 -9.36
CA HIS A 89 6.05 -1.34 -8.41
C HIS A 89 5.27 -2.28 -7.50
N VAL A 90 4.15 -1.83 -6.94
CA VAL A 90 3.27 -2.69 -6.11
C VAL A 90 2.82 -3.92 -6.89
N LEU A 91 2.41 -3.75 -8.15
CA LEU A 91 1.96 -4.85 -9.01
C LEU A 91 3.10 -5.86 -9.27
N VAL A 92 4.29 -5.38 -9.60
CA VAL A 92 5.46 -6.24 -9.83
C VAL A 92 5.78 -7.07 -8.58
N PHE A 93 5.85 -6.43 -7.41
CA PHE A 93 6.13 -7.16 -6.16
C PHE A 93 4.99 -8.10 -5.77
N ALA A 94 3.74 -7.75 -6.03
CA ALA A 94 2.60 -8.64 -5.81
C ALA A 94 2.67 -9.87 -6.73
N LEU A 95 3.05 -9.70 -7.99
CA LEU A 95 3.24 -10.82 -8.93
C LEU A 95 4.40 -11.73 -8.51
N VAL A 96 5.54 -11.15 -8.11
CA VAL A 96 6.67 -11.94 -7.60
C VAL A 96 6.25 -12.71 -6.34
N HIS A 97 5.56 -12.07 -5.40
CA HIS A 97 5.06 -12.71 -4.20
C HIS A 97 4.10 -13.86 -4.51
N PHE A 98 3.17 -13.65 -5.45
CA PHE A 98 2.26 -14.69 -5.94
C PHE A 98 3.02 -15.87 -6.54
N MET A 99 4.01 -15.61 -7.40
CA MET A 99 4.81 -16.67 -8.03
C MET A 99 5.61 -17.47 -6.99
N VAL A 100 6.20 -16.80 -6.00
CA VAL A 100 6.96 -17.46 -4.91
C VAL A 100 6.04 -18.37 -4.09
N ILE A 101 4.87 -17.88 -3.67
CA ILE A 101 3.91 -18.67 -2.90
C ILE A 101 3.44 -19.88 -3.71
N THR A 102 3.09 -19.68 -4.97
CA THR A 102 2.64 -20.76 -5.86
C THR A 102 3.74 -21.81 -6.06
N ALA A 103 4.99 -21.39 -6.21
CA ALA A 103 6.12 -22.30 -6.34
C ALA A 103 6.38 -23.13 -5.06
N ILE A 104 6.27 -22.50 -3.89
CA ILE A 104 6.50 -23.17 -2.59
C ILE A 104 5.36 -24.17 -2.30
N HIS A 105 4.12 -23.74 -2.43
CA HIS A 105 2.96 -24.55 -2.06
C HIS A 105 2.45 -25.45 -3.19
N ARG A 106 2.95 -25.29 -4.42
CA ARG A 106 2.50 -26.00 -5.63
C ARG A 106 0.99 -25.92 -5.88
N THR A 107 0.32 -24.93 -5.30
CA THR A 107 -1.11 -24.68 -5.45
C THR A 107 -1.34 -23.19 -5.64
N ILE A 108 -2.36 -22.83 -6.43
CA ILE A 108 -2.73 -21.43 -6.64
C ILE A 108 -3.41 -20.94 -5.36
N PRO A 109 -2.86 -19.93 -4.66
CA PRO A 109 -3.46 -19.41 -3.45
C PRO A 109 -4.78 -18.69 -3.77
N SER A 110 -5.82 -18.94 -2.95
CA SER A 110 -7.10 -18.25 -3.08
C SER A 110 -7.07 -16.82 -2.54
N LYS A 111 -6.10 -16.51 -1.68
CA LYS A 111 -5.88 -15.18 -1.09
C LYS A 111 -4.37 -14.90 -1.02
N ILE A 112 -4.00 -13.64 -1.20
CA ILE A 112 -2.62 -13.17 -1.13
C ILE A 112 -2.58 -12.00 -0.17
N ALA A 113 -1.58 -12.02 0.74
CA ALA A 113 -1.27 -10.89 1.58
C ALA A 113 -0.62 -9.78 0.72
N LEU A 114 -1.26 -8.65 0.58
CA LEU A 114 -0.80 -7.56 -0.29
C LEU A 114 0.09 -6.56 0.45
N ALA A 115 -0.06 -6.42 1.77
CA ALA A 115 0.69 -5.46 2.57
C ALA A 115 2.22 -5.60 2.44
N PRO A 116 2.84 -6.80 2.43
CA PRO A 116 4.27 -6.92 2.21
C PRO A 116 4.71 -6.34 0.87
N SER A 117 3.95 -6.59 -0.20
CA SER A 117 4.25 -6.04 -1.54
C SER A 117 4.15 -4.53 -1.59
N ILE A 118 3.16 -3.95 -0.89
CA ILE A 118 2.96 -2.50 -0.77
C ILE A 118 4.16 -1.85 -0.07
N PHE A 119 4.63 -2.41 1.04
CA PHE A 119 5.74 -1.85 1.81
C PHE A 119 7.10 -2.05 1.14
N ILE A 120 7.32 -3.19 0.46
CA ILE A 120 8.53 -3.40 -0.35
C ILE A 120 8.57 -2.41 -1.51
N ALA A 121 7.46 -2.21 -2.20
CA ALA A 121 7.34 -1.21 -3.26
C ALA A 121 7.61 0.20 -2.73
N LEU A 122 7.10 0.55 -1.56
CA LEU A 122 7.37 1.84 -0.92
C LEU A 122 8.86 2.00 -0.59
N GLY A 123 9.48 0.98 0.00
CA GLY A 123 10.90 1.00 0.35
C GLY A 123 11.80 1.13 -0.88
N THR A 124 11.52 0.39 -1.94
CA THR A 124 12.28 0.48 -3.20
C THR A 124 12.07 1.82 -3.88
N TYR A 125 10.85 2.32 -3.93
CA TYR A 125 10.54 3.62 -4.51
C TYR A 125 11.27 4.76 -3.78
N LEU A 126 11.28 4.73 -2.45
CA LEU A 126 11.99 5.72 -1.63
C LEU A 126 13.53 5.62 -1.77
N ALA A 127 14.05 4.41 -2.00
CA ALA A 127 15.49 4.17 -2.13
C ALA A 127 16.03 4.56 -3.52
N THR A 128 15.23 4.37 -4.57
CA THR A 128 15.62 4.66 -5.96
C THR A 128 15.39 6.10 -6.37
N GLY A 129 14.57 6.84 -5.63
CA GLY A 129 14.27 8.25 -5.92
C GLY A 129 13.45 8.46 -7.19
N TRP A 130 12.76 7.45 -7.61
CA TRP A 130 11.88 7.49 -8.80
C TRP A 130 10.57 8.15 -8.48
#